data_14d2cf6312a32450da2b73618a5109d1
#
_entry.id   14d2cf6312a32450da2b73618a5109d1
#
_cell.length_a   1.000
_cell.length_b   1.000
_cell.length_c   1.000
_cell.angle_alpha   90.00
_cell.angle_beta   90.00
_cell.angle_gamma   90.00
#
_symmetry.space_group_name_H-M   'P 1'
#
loop_
_entity.id
_entity.type
_entity.pdbx_description
1 polymer ?
#
loop_
_entity_poly.entity_id
_entity_poly.type
_entity_poly.pdbx_seq_one_letter_code
_entity_poly.pdbx_strand_id
1 'polypeptide(L)'
;MFQKILIANRGEIAVRIIRACRELGITSVAVYSTADKDALHTQLADEAICIGKAAPADSYLNMERILSAAIASKAEAIHPGFGFLSENAKFAQMCEQCHIVFIGPSAEVIRRMGNKQEARNTMINAKVPVVPGTKEAVYTADYGLKLAEQIGFPVMIKAASGGGGKGMRISHSREDFTENFEVAQTESVNGFADDTMYIEKYIEDPRHIEFQILADKYGNVISLGERDCSIQRRHQKMVEESPSAALDDKLRAQMGEVAVRAAKAANYESAGTIEFLLDKNKKFYFMEMNTRIQVEHPVTEMVTGLDLIKEQIFIAAGEKLQWKQKDIHITGHAIECRLNAENPAKNFMPCPGKIDYLHLPGGNGVRIDSAIYTGYTIPPNYDSMIAKIIVYGKDRQTAIDKMRSALGEVNIDGITTNLDYQYDIITHPVFQSGNITTSFIENYFE
;
A
#
# COMPACT_ATOMS: atom_id res chain seq x y z
N MET A 1 0.23 -23.08 15.96
CA MET A 1 0.39 -22.90 14.50
C MET A 1 -0.85 -23.46 13.81
N PHE A 2 -1.35 -22.80 12.74
CA PHE A 2 -2.51 -23.26 11.98
C PHE A 2 -2.19 -24.50 11.15
N GLN A 3 -3.18 -25.35 10.92
CA GLN A 3 -3.12 -26.48 10.00
C GLN A 3 -3.58 -26.11 8.60
N LYS A 4 -4.54 -25.18 8.50
CA LYS A 4 -5.15 -24.78 7.23
C LYS A 4 -5.52 -23.28 7.23
N ILE A 5 -5.11 -22.58 6.17
CA ILE A 5 -5.38 -21.15 5.95
C ILE A 5 -6.12 -20.97 4.62
N LEU A 6 -7.26 -20.23 4.65
CA LEU A 6 -7.90 -19.75 3.44
C LEU A 6 -7.31 -18.41 3.03
N ILE A 7 -7.04 -18.23 1.73
CA ILE A 7 -6.46 -17.02 1.15
C ILE A 7 -7.58 -16.26 0.45
N ALA A 8 -8.06 -15.19 1.09
CA ALA A 8 -9.16 -14.36 0.60
C ALA A 8 -8.66 -13.28 -0.39
N ASN A 9 -7.90 -13.71 -1.38
CA ASN A 9 -7.32 -12.82 -2.39
C ASN A 9 -7.02 -13.60 -3.67
N ARG A 10 -6.44 -12.93 -4.67
CA ARG A 10 -6.07 -13.46 -5.98
C ARG A 10 -4.70 -12.94 -6.45
N GLY A 11 -4.28 -13.38 -7.62
CA GLY A 11 -3.11 -12.83 -8.28
C GLY A 11 -1.81 -13.14 -7.54
N GLU A 12 -0.84 -12.23 -7.65
CA GLU A 12 0.51 -12.43 -7.13
C GLU A 12 0.54 -12.56 -5.60
N ILE A 13 -0.30 -11.80 -4.89
CA ILE A 13 -0.32 -11.87 -3.42
C ILE A 13 -0.88 -13.19 -2.92
N ALA A 14 -1.88 -13.77 -3.60
CA ALA A 14 -2.36 -15.10 -3.26
C ALA A 14 -1.27 -16.15 -3.47
N VAL A 15 -0.52 -16.08 -4.58
CA VAL A 15 0.65 -16.94 -4.84
C VAL A 15 1.73 -16.76 -3.76
N ARG A 16 2.00 -15.51 -3.35
CA ARG A 16 2.96 -15.20 -2.28
C ARG A 16 2.57 -15.84 -0.95
N ILE A 17 1.30 -15.77 -0.58
CA ILE A 17 0.79 -16.37 0.66
C ILE A 17 0.80 -17.90 0.57
N ILE A 18 0.42 -18.49 -0.57
CA ILE A 18 0.50 -19.95 -0.80
C ILE A 18 1.92 -20.46 -0.58
N ARG A 19 2.93 -19.74 -1.11
CA ARG A 19 4.34 -20.11 -0.92
C ARG A 19 4.74 -20.09 0.56
N ALA A 20 4.33 -19.06 1.32
CA ALA A 20 4.59 -18.99 2.76
C ALA A 20 3.90 -20.15 3.51
N CYS A 21 2.63 -20.43 3.22
CA CYS A 21 1.92 -21.58 3.79
C CYS A 21 2.65 -22.90 3.52
N ARG A 22 3.06 -23.12 2.27
CA ARG A 22 3.77 -24.35 1.86
C ARG A 22 5.10 -24.51 2.60
N GLU A 23 5.88 -23.44 2.76
CA GLU A 23 7.14 -23.45 3.49
C GLU A 23 6.96 -23.67 5.00
N LEU A 24 5.79 -23.33 5.54
CA LEU A 24 5.41 -23.57 6.94
C LEU A 24 4.71 -24.93 7.15
N GLY A 25 4.48 -25.71 6.10
CA GLY A 25 3.74 -26.97 6.17
C GLY A 25 2.23 -26.78 6.44
N ILE A 26 1.67 -25.64 6.08
CA ILE A 26 0.26 -25.28 6.27
C ILE A 26 -0.51 -25.52 4.97
N THR A 27 -1.63 -26.23 5.06
CA THR A 27 -2.53 -26.44 3.91
C THR A 27 -3.14 -25.12 3.45
N SER A 28 -2.97 -24.76 2.20
CA SER A 28 -3.49 -23.54 1.60
C SER A 28 -4.80 -23.80 0.86
N VAL A 29 -5.81 -22.96 1.11
CA VAL A 29 -7.10 -22.95 0.40
C VAL A 29 -7.22 -21.67 -0.40
N ALA A 30 -7.14 -21.73 -1.72
CA ALA A 30 -7.38 -20.58 -2.58
C ALA A 30 -8.88 -20.41 -2.83
N VAL A 31 -9.35 -19.15 -2.87
CA VAL A 31 -10.67 -18.84 -3.43
C VAL A 31 -10.51 -18.24 -4.82
N TYR A 32 -11.49 -18.45 -5.68
CA TYR A 32 -11.46 -17.91 -7.04
C TYR A 32 -12.85 -17.58 -7.57
N SER A 33 -12.93 -16.55 -8.42
CA SER A 33 -14.11 -16.29 -9.25
C SER A 33 -14.08 -17.13 -10.52
N THR A 34 -15.19 -17.22 -11.23
CA THR A 34 -15.22 -17.94 -12.52
C THR A 34 -14.23 -17.43 -13.56
N ALA A 35 -13.81 -16.14 -13.47
CA ALA A 35 -12.80 -15.57 -14.36
C ALA A 35 -11.37 -16.03 -14.01
N ASP A 36 -11.11 -16.43 -12.78
CA ASP A 36 -9.80 -16.87 -12.28
C ASP A 36 -9.67 -18.39 -12.18
N LYS A 37 -10.55 -19.16 -12.84
CA LYS A 37 -10.53 -20.62 -12.77
C LYS A 37 -9.14 -21.22 -13.12
N ASP A 38 -8.49 -20.64 -14.11
CA ASP A 38 -7.18 -21.09 -14.60
C ASP A 38 -6.02 -20.22 -14.06
N ALA A 39 -6.26 -19.35 -13.08
CA ALA A 39 -5.24 -18.49 -12.49
C ALA A 39 -4.20 -19.33 -11.70
N LEU A 40 -2.95 -18.84 -11.66
CA LEU A 40 -1.84 -19.59 -11.06
C LEU A 40 -2.07 -19.93 -9.58
N HIS A 41 -2.72 -19.03 -8.81
CA HIS A 41 -2.99 -19.29 -7.39
C HIS A 41 -3.95 -20.48 -7.17
N THR A 42 -4.89 -20.75 -8.11
CA THR A 42 -5.77 -21.93 -8.03
C THR A 42 -5.03 -23.22 -8.33
N GLN A 43 -3.99 -23.16 -9.16
CA GLN A 43 -3.17 -24.32 -9.54
C GLN A 43 -2.13 -24.67 -8.48
N LEU A 44 -1.67 -23.67 -7.71
CA LEU A 44 -0.60 -23.84 -6.71
C LEU A 44 -1.12 -24.18 -5.32
N ALA A 45 -2.34 -23.77 -4.98
CA ALA A 45 -2.94 -24.08 -3.68
C ALA A 45 -3.24 -25.57 -3.54
N ASP A 46 -3.28 -26.07 -2.29
CA ASP A 46 -3.63 -27.45 -1.99
C ASP A 46 -5.11 -27.73 -2.26
N GLU A 47 -5.96 -26.73 -1.99
CA GLU A 47 -7.39 -26.74 -2.29
C GLU A 47 -7.80 -25.45 -2.98
N ALA A 48 -8.80 -25.49 -3.85
CA ALA A 48 -9.34 -24.30 -4.52
C ALA A 48 -10.86 -24.33 -4.58
N ILE A 49 -11.51 -23.21 -4.19
CA ILE A 49 -12.97 -23.11 -4.08
C ILE A 49 -13.48 -21.93 -4.90
N CYS A 50 -14.41 -22.21 -5.84
CA CYS A 50 -15.09 -21.16 -6.58
C CYS A 50 -16.08 -20.43 -5.68
N ILE A 51 -15.91 -19.09 -5.56
CA ILE A 51 -16.76 -18.24 -4.71
C ILE A 51 -17.76 -17.39 -5.49
N GLY A 52 -17.82 -17.52 -6.82
CA GLY A 52 -18.84 -16.82 -7.59
C GLY A 52 -18.40 -16.35 -8.96
N LYS A 53 -19.18 -15.41 -9.52
CA LYS A 53 -18.97 -14.84 -10.85
C LYS A 53 -17.78 -13.88 -10.87
N ALA A 54 -17.37 -13.44 -12.08
CA ALA A 54 -16.21 -12.59 -12.31
C ALA A 54 -16.25 -11.23 -11.58
N ALA A 55 -17.43 -10.62 -11.42
CA ALA A 55 -17.52 -9.34 -10.73
C ALA A 55 -17.04 -9.44 -9.27
N PRO A 56 -16.20 -8.51 -8.79
CA PRO A 56 -15.70 -8.53 -7.40
C PRO A 56 -16.80 -8.61 -6.35
N ALA A 57 -17.92 -7.90 -6.53
CA ALA A 57 -19.06 -7.92 -5.62
C ALA A 57 -19.72 -9.32 -5.52
N ASP A 58 -19.64 -10.13 -6.58
CA ASP A 58 -20.16 -11.49 -6.62
C ASP A 58 -19.16 -12.55 -6.15
N SER A 59 -17.93 -12.16 -5.80
CA SER A 59 -16.83 -13.07 -5.47
C SER A 59 -15.95 -12.52 -4.34
N TYR A 60 -14.83 -11.85 -4.66
CA TYR A 60 -13.80 -11.44 -3.71
C TYR A 60 -14.24 -10.37 -2.69
N LEU A 61 -15.33 -9.65 -2.95
CA LEU A 61 -15.96 -8.72 -2.01
C LEU A 61 -17.19 -9.32 -1.30
N ASN A 62 -17.55 -10.56 -1.61
CA ASN A 62 -18.67 -11.24 -0.97
C ASN A 62 -18.22 -11.96 0.31
N MET A 63 -18.40 -11.29 1.43
CA MET A 63 -17.97 -11.77 2.75
C MET A 63 -18.56 -13.13 3.10
N GLU A 64 -19.85 -13.33 2.82
CA GLU A 64 -20.58 -14.55 3.17
C GLU A 64 -20.07 -15.76 2.39
N ARG A 65 -19.75 -15.60 1.10
CA ARG A 65 -19.21 -16.67 0.26
C ARG A 65 -17.80 -17.06 0.68
N ILE A 66 -16.98 -16.09 1.05
CA ILE A 66 -15.61 -16.34 1.54
C ILE A 66 -15.67 -17.08 2.87
N LEU A 67 -16.53 -16.65 3.81
CA LEU A 67 -16.71 -17.34 5.09
C LEU A 67 -17.29 -18.74 4.90
N SER A 68 -18.26 -18.91 4.00
CA SER A 68 -18.80 -20.24 3.68
C SER A 68 -17.71 -21.18 3.13
N ALA A 69 -16.81 -20.67 2.27
CA ALA A 69 -15.67 -21.43 1.77
C ALA A 69 -14.70 -21.80 2.89
N ALA A 70 -14.44 -20.88 3.84
CA ALA A 70 -13.57 -21.14 4.98
C ALA A 70 -14.16 -22.22 5.91
N ILE A 71 -15.43 -22.14 6.21
CA ILE A 71 -16.14 -23.14 7.04
C ILE A 71 -16.15 -24.51 6.33
N ALA A 72 -16.49 -24.54 5.04
CA ALA A 72 -16.57 -25.78 4.26
C ALA A 72 -15.21 -26.49 4.15
N SER A 73 -14.12 -25.72 3.97
CA SER A 73 -12.76 -26.26 3.91
C SER A 73 -12.15 -26.56 5.29
N LYS A 74 -12.83 -26.15 6.37
CA LYS A 74 -12.34 -26.23 7.75
C LYS A 74 -11.05 -25.40 7.94
N ALA A 75 -10.93 -24.25 7.27
CA ALA A 75 -9.82 -23.34 7.48
C ALA A 75 -9.92 -22.70 8.88
N GLU A 76 -8.81 -22.67 9.59
CA GLU A 76 -8.71 -22.10 10.94
C GLU A 76 -8.47 -20.59 10.92
N ALA A 77 -7.90 -20.10 9.81
CA ALA A 77 -7.60 -18.69 9.61
C ALA A 77 -7.85 -18.25 8.16
N ILE A 78 -8.06 -16.95 7.99
CA ILE A 78 -8.17 -16.30 6.68
C ILE A 78 -7.06 -15.26 6.55
N HIS A 79 -6.26 -15.37 5.48
CA HIS A 79 -5.29 -14.33 5.10
C HIS A 79 -5.90 -13.45 4.00
N PRO A 80 -6.16 -12.16 4.26
CA PRO A 80 -6.82 -11.29 3.29
C PRO A 80 -5.86 -10.69 2.25
N GLY A 81 -4.53 -10.78 2.44
CA GLY A 81 -3.56 -10.09 1.61
C GLY A 81 -3.71 -8.57 1.69
N PHE A 82 -3.75 -7.91 0.54
CA PHE A 82 -4.05 -6.48 0.39
C PHE A 82 -5.20 -6.25 -0.61
N GLY A 83 -5.86 -5.08 -0.54
CA GLY A 83 -7.06 -4.79 -1.33
C GLY A 83 -8.28 -5.62 -0.89
N PHE A 84 -9.32 -5.65 -1.69
CA PHE A 84 -10.58 -6.35 -1.40
C PHE A 84 -11.09 -6.14 0.05
N LEU A 85 -11.06 -7.20 0.86
CA LEU A 85 -11.58 -7.20 2.23
C LEU A 85 -10.50 -7.02 3.31
N SER A 86 -9.25 -6.76 2.93
CA SER A 86 -8.12 -6.69 3.89
C SER A 86 -8.27 -5.58 4.93
N GLU A 87 -8.95 -4.48 4.60
CA GLU A 87 -9.23 -3.35 5.50
C GLU A 87 -10.74 -3.20 5.79
N ASN A 88 -11.48 -4.32 5.71
CA ASN A 88 -12.91 -4.31 5.99
C ASN A 88 -13.18 -4.78 7.44
N ALA A 89 -13.50 -3.82 8.32
CA ALA A 89 -13.77 -4.09 9.73
C ALA A 89 -14.93 -5.06 9.95
N LYS A 90 -15.98 -4.98 9.11
CA LYS A 90 -17.12 -5.89 9.20
C LYS A 90 -16.71 -7.33 8.88
N PHE A 91 -15.88 -7.52 7.86
CA PHE A 91 -15.37 -8.85 7.50
C PHE A 91 -14.52 -9.45 8.62
N ALA A 92 -13.59 -8.66 9.18
CA ALA A 92 -12.78 -9.10 10.33
C ALA A 92 -13.66 -9.51 11.52
N GLN A 93 -14.70 -8.73 11.84
CA GLN A 93 -15.67 -9.07 12.89
C GLN A 93 -16.46 -10.33 12.57
N MET A 94 -16.89 -10.54 11.32
CA MET A 94 -17.59 -11.77 10.91
C MET A 94 -16.69 -13.00 11.02
N CYS A 95 -15.38 -12.89 10.70
CA CYS A 95 -14.43 -13.98 10.91
C CYS A 95 -14.37 -14.37 12.40
N GLU A 96 -14.24 -13.39 13.30
CA GLU A 96 -14.23 -13.61 14.75
C GLU A 96 -15.51 -14.30 15.24
N GLN A 97 -16.68 -13.84 14.79
CA GLN A 97 -17.98 -14.45 15.11
C GLN A 97 -18.10 -15.91 14.63
N CYS A 98 -17.41 -16.25 13.56
CA CYS A 98 -17.35 -17.63 13.03
C CYS A 98 -16.20 -18.44 13.65
N HIS A 99 -15.49 -17.93 14.64
CA HIS A 99 -14.32 -18.55 15.25
C HIS A 99 -13.19 -18.87 14.26
N ILE A 100 -13.04 -18.03 13.23
CA ILE A 100 -11.99 -18.09 12.24
C ILE A 100 -11.04 -16.92 12.49
N VAL A 101 -9.75 -17.16 12.60
CA VAL A 101 -8.76 -16.09 12.84
C VAL A 101 -8.58 -15.25 11.57
N PHE A 102 -8.83 -13.95 11.68
CA PHE A 102 -8.45 -12.99 10.64
C PHE A 102 -6.97 -12.66 10.80
N ILE A 103 -6.15 -12.96 9.78
CA ILE A 103 -4.71 -12.65 9.80
C ILE A 103 -4.52 -11.17 9.45
N GLY A 104 -4.51 -10.36 10.49
CA GLY A 104 -4.50 -8.90 10.45
C GLY A 104 -4.83 -8.32 11.82
N PRO A 105 -5.01 -7.00 11.92
CA PRO A 105 -5.43 -6.36 13.17
C PRO A 105 -6.91 -6.61 13.47
N SER A 106 -7.34 -6.27 14.69
CA SER A 106 -8.75 -6.41 15.09
C SER A 106 -9.68 -5.50 14.27
N ALA A 107 -10.96 -5.89 14.18
CA ALA A 107 -12.00 -5.11 13.51
C ALA A 107 -12.08 -3.66 14.03
N GLU A 108 -11.89 -3.46 15.35
CA GLU A 108 -11.89 -2.14 15.98
C GLU A 108 -10.72 -1.27 15.50
N VAL A 109 -9.53 -1.84 15.38
CA VAL A 109 -8.34 -1.13 14.86
C VAL A 109 -8.54 -0.74 13.40
N ILE A 110 -9.06 -1.67 12.56
CA ILE A 110 -9.36 -1.38 11.16
C ILE A 110 -10.36 -0.22 11.05
N ARG A 111 -11.46 -0.28 11.80
CA ARG A 111 -12.49 0.77 11.80
C ARG A 111 -11.91 2.11 12.21
N ARG A 112 -11.18 2.16 13.32
CA ARG A 112 -10.63 3.40 13.88
C ARG A 112 -9.56 4.03 12.98
N MET A 113 -8.65 3.23 12.43
CA MET A 113 -7.60 3.75 11.55
C MET A 113 -8.11 4.06 10.14
N GLY A 114 -9.17 3.39 9.68
CA GLY A 114 -9.86 3.71 8.44
C GLY A 114 -10.67 5.03 8.50
N ASN A 115 -11.01 5.50 9.69
CA ASN A 115 -11.64 6.81 9.89
C ASN A 115 -10.57 7.89 10.01
N LYS A 116 -10.45 8.76 8.99
CA LYS A 116 -9.38 9.79 8.92
C LYS A 116 -9.34 10.70 10.15
N GLN A 117 -10.51 11.09 10.69
CA GLN A 117 -10.59 11.97 11.87
C GLN A 117 -10.17 11.25 13.14
N GLU A 118 -10.65 10.00 13.35
CA GLU A 118 -10.28 9.20 14.51
C GLU A 118 -8.78 8.85 14.48
N ALA A 119 -8.25 8.46 13.31
CA ALA A 119 -6.83 8.21 13.12
C ALA A 119 -5.99 9.46 13.44
N ARG A 120 -6.35 10.63 12.86
CA ARG A 120 -5.67 11.90 13.13
C ARG A 120 -5.67 12.26 14.62
N ASN A 121 -6.82 12.14 15.29
CA ASN A 121 -6.93 12.44 16.73
C ASN A 121 -6.08 11.48 17.57
N THR A 122 -6.06 10.18 17.22
CA THR A 122 -5.20 9.19 17.85
C THR A 122 -3.73 9.57 17.73
N MET A 123 -3.31 10.03 16.54
CA MET A 123 -1.93 10.44 16.30
C MET A 123 -1.54 11.72 17.04
N ILE A 124 -2.43 12.72 17.08
CA ILE A 124 -2.21 13.95 17.86
C ILE A 124 -2.01 13.62 19.35
N ASN A 125 -2.88 12.78 19.92
CA ASN A 125 -2.80 12.37 21.32
C ASN A 125 -1.49 11.61 21.63
N ALA A 126 -0.99 10.86 20.67
CA ALA A 126 0.29 10.14 20.74
C ALA A 126 1.51 11.03 20.44
N LYS A 127 1.34 12.32 20.20
CA LYS A 127 2.41 13.26 19.80
C LYS A 127 3.14 12.83 18.52
N VAL A 128 2.41 12.22 17.61
CA VAL A 128 2.87 11.93 16.24
C VAL A 128 2.66 13.22 15.42
N PRO A 129 3.67 13.70 14.69
CA PRO A 129 3.50 14.86 13.83
C PRO A 129 2.41 14.62 12.79
N VAL A 130 1.42 15.49 12.72
CA VAL A 130 0.37 15.48 11.69
C VAL A 130 0.46 16.75 10.87
N VAL A 131 -0.04 16.75 9.64
CA VAL A 131 -0.09 17.95 8.81
C VAL A 131 -0.83 19.06 9.60
N PRO A 132 -0.22 20.25 9.80
CA PRO A 132 -0.88 21.36 10.50
C PRO A 132 -2.21 21.70 9.81
N GLY A 133 -3.26 21.90 10.58
CA GLY A 133 -4.58 22.19 10.02
C GLY A 133 -5.63 22.49 11.08
N THR A 134 -6.83 22.84 10.63
CA THR A 134 -7.95 23.14 11.50
C THR A 134 -8.40 21.91 12.28
N LYS A 135 -8.76 22.11 13.54
CA LYS A 135 -9.36 21.06 14.39
C LYS A 135 -10.87 21.00 14.24
N GLU A 136 -11.45 22.15 13.96
CA GLU A 136 -12.88 22.35 13.84
C GLU A 136 -13.26 22.65 12.38
N ALA A 137 -14.50 22.42 12.07
CA ALA A 137 -15.09 22.73 10.79
C ALA A 137 -15.10 24.23 10.51
N VAL A 138 -14.88 24.60 9.28
CA VAL A 138 -14.86 25.98 8.79
C VAL A 138 -16.03 26.18 7.82
N TYR A 139 -16.88 27.12 8.10
CA TYR A 139 -18.11 27.38 7.31
C TYR A 139 -18.07 28.69 6.51
N THR A 140 -17.12 29.57 6.81
CA THR A 140 -17.01 30.89 6.14
C THR A 140 -15.59 31.17 5.68
N ALA A 141 -15.44 31.79 4.52
CA ALA A 141 -14.15 32.18 3.96
C ALA A 141 -13.35 33.12 4.87
N ASP A 142 -14.01 34.09 5.50
CA ASP A 142 -13.36 35.08 6.41
C ASP A 142 -12.74 34.42 7.65
N TYR A 143 -13.42 33.42 8.23
CA TYR A 143 -12.87 32.65 9.34
C TYR A 143 -11.76 31.72 8.87
N GLY A 144 -11.98 31.07 7.74
CA GLY A 144 -11.00 30.22 7.12
C GLY A 144 -9.69 30.92 6.78
N LEU A 145 -9.77 32.15 6.26
CA LEU A 145 -8.60 32.97 5.94
C LEU A 145 -7.73 33.24 7.17
N LYS A 146 -8.35 33.60 8.30
CA LYS A 146 -7.62 33.83 9.55
C LYS A 146 -6.89 32.59 10.03
N LEU A 147 -7.49 31.40 9.86
CA LEU A 147 -6.86 30.14 10.21
C LEU A 147 -5.75 29.76 9.22
N ALA A 148 -5.95 30.00 7.92
CA ALA A 148 -4.94 29.80 6.88
C ALA A 148 -3.70 30.67 7.12
N GLU A 149 -3.87 31.93 7.54
CA GLU A 149 -2.76 32.81 7.92
C GLU A 149 -1.96 32.27 9.12
N GLN A 150 -2.63 31.65 10.10
CA GLN A 150 -1.95 31.02 11.25
C GLN A 150 -1.22 29.72 10.86
N ILE A 151 -1.80 28.93 9.95
CA ILE A 151 -1.19 27.70 9.41
C ILE A 151 0.02 28.07 8.51
N GLY A 152 -0.10 29.19 7.79
CA GLY A 152 0.88 29.67 6.80
C GLY A 152 0.65 29.07 5.41
N PHE A 153 0.58 29.94 4.40
CA PHE A 153 0.42 29.54 3.00
C PHE A 153 1.64 28.78 2.45
N PRO A 154 1.46 27.91 1.42
CA PRO A 154 0.19 27.51 0.83
C PRO A 154 -0.62 26.58 1.74
N VAL A 155 -1.95 26.60 1.55
CA VAL A 155 -2.88 25.73 2.28
C VAL A 155 -3.78 24.95 1.32
N MET A 156 -4.24 23.78 1.77
CA MET A 156 -5.25 22.97 1.10
C MET A 156 -6.59 23.18 1.79
N ILE A 157 -7.58 23.61 1.05
CA ILE A 157 -8.98 23.70 1.46
C ILE A 157 -9.64 22.38 1.07
N LYS A 158 -10.31 21.71 2.00
CA LYS A 158 -10.92 20.39 1.80
C LYS A 158 -12.34 20.34 2.33
N ALA A 159 -13.26 19.79 1.54
CA ALA A 159 -14.58 19.41 2.03
C ALA A 159 -14.51 18.20 2.96
N ALA A 160 -15.33 18.17 4.02
CA ALA A 160 -15.43 17.06 4.96
C ALA A 160 -15.88 15.76 4.25
N SER A 161 -16.87 15.89 3.37
CA SER A 161 -17.47 14.79 2.61
C SER A 161 -16.85 14.61 1.21
N GLY A 162 -15.76 15.32 0.89
CA GLY A 162 -15.09 15.31 -0.41
C GLY A 162 -14.34 14.01 -0.71
N GLY A 163 -14.31 13.63 -1.97
CA GLY A 163 -13.55 12.48 -2.46
C GLY A 163 -13.21 12.61 -3.95
N GLY A 164 -12.14 11.92 -4.40
CA GLY A 164 -11.74 11.94 -5.81
C GLY A 164 -11.30 13.32 -6.33
N GLY A 165 -10.80 14.22 -5.47
CA GLY A 165 -10.37 15.57 -5.85
C GLY A 165 -11.47 16.63 -5.90
N LYS A 166 -12.75 16.28 -5.73
CA LYS A 166 -13.86 17.22 -5.66
C LYS A 166 -13.94 17.87 -4.27
N GLY A 167 -14.23 19.17 -4.22
CA GLY A 167 -14.27 19.93 -2.97
C GLY A 167 -12.89 20.15 -2.37
N MET A 168 -11.82 20.13 -3.18
CA MET A 168 -10.45 20.44 -2.74
C MET A 168 -9.83 21.51 -3.63
N ARG A 169 -9.20 22.52 -3.00
CA ARG A 169 -8.47 23.60 -3.69
C ARG A 169 -7.20 23.93 -2.92
N ILE A 170 -6.13 24.21 -3.65
CA ILE A 170 -4.91 24.77 -3.09
C ILE A 170 -5.02 26.29 -3.18
N SER A 171 -4.73 26.96 -2.07
CA SER A 171 -4.59 28.39 -2.01
C SER A 171 -3.14 28.73 -1.68
N HIS A 172 -2.51 29.52 -2.55
CA HIS A 172 -1.09 29.85 -2.44
C HIS A 172 -0.84 31.11 -1.62
N SER A 173 -1.86 31.96 -1.51
CA SER A 173 -1.76 33.27 -0.87
C SER A 173 -3.09 33.70 -0.26
N ARG A 174 -3.05 34.86 0.42
CA ARG A 174 -4.24 35.51 0.98
C ARG A 174 -5.22 35.93 -0.11
N GLU A 175 -4.69 36.36 -1.25
CA GLU A 175 -5.44 36.98 -2.35
C GLU A 175 -6.35 35.95 -3.06
N ASP A 176 -5.90 34.70 -3.19
CA ASP A 176 -6.64 33.65 -3.89
C ASP A 176 -7.50 32.77 -2.95
N PHE A 177 -7.36 32.97 -1.61
CA PHE A 177 -7.98 32.08 -0.62
C PHE A 177 -9.50 32.12 -0.66
N THR A 178 -10.10 33.33 -0.68
CA THR A 178 -11.55 33.46 -0.59
C THR A 178 -12.26 32.83 -1.78
N GLU A 179 -11.77 33.10 -3.00
CA GLU A 179 -12.30 32.49 -4.21
C GLU A 179 -12.17 30.95 -4.18
N ASN A 180 -11.00 30.44 -3.84
CA ASN A 180 -10.76 29.00 -3.73
C ASN A 180 -11.63 28.31 -2.67
N PHE A 181 -11.89 28.99 -1.55
CA PHE A 181 -12.77 28.49 -0.49
C PHE A 181 -14.22 28.39 -0.97
N GLU A 182 -14.76 29.46 -1.55
CA GLU A 182 -16.14 29.51 -2.05
C GLU A 182 -16.39 28.49 -3.16
N VAL A 183 -15.43 28.34 -4.09
CA VAL A 183 -15.50 27.32 -5.16
C VAL A 183 -15.52 25.92 -4.57
N ALA A 184 -14.57 25.60 -3.66
CA ALA A 184 -14.51 24.29 -3.03
C ALA A 184 -15.76 23.96 -2.22
N GLN A 185 -16.30 24.93 -1.47
CA GLN A 185 -17.51 24.79 -0.68
C GLN A 185 -18.75 24.58 -1.58
N THR A 186 -18.87 25.36 -2.66
CA THR A 186 -19.95 25.20 -3.64
C THR A 186 -19.94 23.82 -4.29
N GLU A 187 -18.77 23.31 -4.66
CA GLU A 187 -18.62 21.93 -5.18
C GLU A 187 -19.04 20.88 -4.15
N SER A 188 -18.72 21.11 -2.86
CA SER A 188 -19.10 20.20 -1.78
C SER A 188 -20.61 20.17 -1.57
N VAL A 189 -21.24 21.34 -1.52
CA VAL A 189 -22.70 21.46 -1.38
C VAL A 189 -23.43 20.80 -2.55
N ASN A 190 -22.97 21.06 -3.78
CA ASN A 190 -23.59 20.51 -4.98
C ASN A 190 -23.37 18.99 -5.14
N GLY A 191 -22.22 18.49 -4.71
CA GLY A 191 -21.86 17.09 -4.86
C GLY A 191 -22.25 16.18 -3.70
N PHE A 192 -22.29 16.72 -2.49
CA PHE A 192 -22.41 15.94 -1.24
C PHE A 192 -23.46 16.48 -0.27
N ALA A 193 -24.10 17.62 -0.57
CA ALA A 193 -25.04 18.34 0.31
C ALA A 193 -24.42 18.69 1.69
N ASP A 194 -23.11 18.99 1.73
CA ASP A 194 -22.32 19.27 2.93
C ASP A 194 -21.44 20.50 2.68
N ASP A 195 -21.60 21.55 3.52
CA ASP A 195 -20.86 22.81 3.46
C ASP A 195 -19.64 22.85 4.39
N THR A 196 -19.36 21.74 5.07
CA THR A 196 -18.30 21.61 6.05
C THR A 196 -16.93 21.57 5.38
N MET A 197 -16.08 22.56 5.70
CA MET A 197 -14.73 22.66 5.14
C MET A 197 -13.66 22.49 6.23
N TYR A 198 -12.48 22.06 5.83
CA TYR A 198 -11.26 22.01 6.63
C TYR A 198 -10.12 22.67 5.87
N ILE A 199 -9.14 23.22 6.59
CA ILE A 199 -7.95 23.84 6.01
C ILE A 199 -6.73 23.15 6.60
N GLU A 200 -5.83 22.72 5.73
CA GLU A 200 -4.57 22.08 6.11
C GLU A 200 -3.39 22.73 5.40
N LYS A 201 -2.22 22.69 6.01
CA LYS A 201 -0.97 23.06 5.33
C LYS A 201 -0.81 22.24 4.06
N TYR A 202 -0.60 22.88 2.93
CA TYR A 202 -0.19 22.21 1.72
C TYR A 202 1.31 21.96 1.74
N ILE A 203 1.70 20.70 1.64
CA ILE A 203 3.10 20.30 1.59
C ILE A 203 3.48 20.21 0.10
N GLU A 204 4.31 21.17 -0.35
CA GLU A 204 4.75 21.25 -1.74
C GLU A 204 5.80 20.17 -2.03
N ASP A 205 5.64 19.44 -3.13
CA ASP A 205 6.57 18.43 -3.63
C ASP A 205 7.15 17.50 -2.54
N PRO A 206 6.30 16.89 -1.70
CA PRO A 206 6.79 16.04 -0.63
C PRO A 206 7.38 14.75 -1.20
N ARG A 207 8.15 14.04 -0.38
CA ARG A 207 8.37 12.62 -0.54
C ARG A 207 7.31 11.83 0.21
N HIS A 208 6.94 10.70 -0.37
CA HIS A 208 6.10 9.72 0.30
C HIS A 208 7.01 8.67 0.95
N ILE A 209 7.18 8.78 2.25
CA ILE A 209 8.01 7.86 3.04
C ILE A 209 7.11 7.07 3.97
N GLU A 210 7.26 5.76 3.99
CA GLU A 210 6.45 4.90 4.83
C GLU A 210 7.31 3.92 5.64
N PHE A 211 6.86 3.60 6.85
CA PHE A 211 7.58 2.72 7.77
C PHE A 211 6.83 1.42 7.98
N GLN A 212 7.49 0.31 7.71
CA GLN A 212 6.96 -1.03 7.98
C GLN A 212 6.96 -1.30 9.48
N ILE A 213 5.82 -1.71 10.01
CA ILE A 213 5.63 -2.09 11.42
C ILE A 213 5.31 -3.58 11.50
N LEU A 214 5.87 -4.24 12.52
CA LEU A 214 5.37 -5.50 13.05
C LEU A 214 4.98 -5.31 14.51
N ALA A 215 3.82 -5.83 14.88
CA ALA A 215 3.29 -5.74 16.23
C ALA A 215 2.60 -7.03 16.64
N ASP A 216 2.81 -7.50 17.88
CA ASP A 216 2.13 -8.65 18.43
C ASP A 216 1.07 -8.24 19.47
N LYS A 217 0.20 -9.18 19.83
CA LYS A 217 -0.86 -8.98 20.84
C LYS A 217 -0.34 -8.74 22.28
N TYR A 218 0.97 -8.87 22.49
CA TYR A 218 1.60 -8.68 23.81
C TYR A 218 2.18 -7.27 23.98
N GLY A 219 1.98 -6.39 22.98
CA GLY A 219 2.43 -5.01 23.01
C GLY A 219 3.86 -4.81 22.52
N ASN A 220 4.51 -5.83 21.98
CA ASN A 220 5.80 -5.65 21.28
C ASN A 220 5.54 -5.04 19.91
N VAL A 221 6.21 -3.95 19.62
CA VAL A 221 6.10 -3.22 18.35
C VAL A 221 7.49 -2.84 17.90
N ILE A 222 7.83 -3.19 16.66
CA ILE A 222 9.10 -2.85 16.01
C ILE A 222 8.87 -2.21 14.65
N SER A 223 9.82 -1.38 14.24
CA SER A 223 9.92 -0.82 12.89
C SER A 223 10.98 -1.56 12.09
N LEU A 224 10.67 -1.93 10.86
CA LEU A 224 11.58 -2.60 9.93
C LEU A 224 12.24 -1.65 8.93
N GLY A 225 12.23 -0.35 9.23
CA GLY A 225 12.74 0.68 8.34
C GLY A 225 11.70 1.19 7.34
N GLU A 226 12.19 2.06 6.48
CA GLU A 226 11.33 2.79 5.55
C GLU A 226 11.40 2.25 4.11
N ARG A 227 10.36 2.64 3.37
CA ARG A 227 10.29 2.61 1.92
C ARG A 227 10.06 4.02 1.40
N ASP A 228 10.67 4.36 0.28
CA ASP A 228 10.38 5.56 -0.49
C ASP A 228 9.42 5.20 -1.63
N CYS A 229 8.22 5.74 -1.58
CA CYS A 229 7.13 5.49 -2.52
C CYS A 229 6.77 6.76 -3.31
N SER A 230 7.74 7.66 -3.50
CA SER A 230 7.51 8.95 -4.14
C SER A 230 7.23 8.86 -5.64
N ILE A 231 7.70 7.80 -6.31
CA ILE A 231 7.40 7.59 -7.73
C ILE A 231 5.98 7.04 -7.85
N GLN A 232 5.06 7.93 -8.16
CA GLN A 232 3.64 7.62 -8.27
C GLN A 232 2.98 8.44 -9.38
N ARG A 233 1.92 7.90 -9.94
CA ARG A 233 1.06 8.57 -10.92
C ARG A 233 -0.37 8.57 -10.39
N ARG A 234 -0.97 9.76 -10.27
CA ARG A 234 -2.33 9.92 -9.71
C ARG A 234 -2.52 9.20 -8.37
N HIS A 235 -1.54 9.33 -7.48
CA HIS A 235 -1.47 8.66 -6.18
C HIS A 235 -1.37 7.12 -6.23
N GLN A 236 -1.07 6.54 -7.38
CA GLN A 236 -0.75 5.10 -7.52
C GLN A 236 0.77 4.94 -7.59
N LYS A 237 1.33 4.21 -6.63
CA LYS A 237 2.76 3.90 -6.55
C LYS A 237 3.17 3.07 -7.76
N MET A 238 4.32 3.38 -8.36
CA MET A 238 4.85 2.70 -9.55
C MET A 238 6.21 2.07 -9.32
N VAL A 239 7.08 2.78 -8.58
CA VAL A 239 8.42 2.33 -8.19
C VAL A 239 8.61 2.62 -6.72
N GLU A 240 9.08 1.63 -5.98
CA GLU A 240 9.38 1.73 -4.55
C GLU A 240 10.81 1.29 -4.27
N GLU A 241 11.46 1.93 -3.31
CA GLU A 241 12.81 1.58 -2.90
C GLU A 241 12.98 1.55 -1.38
N SER A 242 13.88 0.73 -0.89
CA SER A 242 14.28 0.67 0.52
C SER A 242 15.80 0.45 0.62
N PRO A 243 16.51 1.23 1.48
CA PRO A 243 16.05 2.42 2.20
C PRO A 243 15.89 3.64 1.29
N SER A 244 15.26 4.71 1.79
CA SER A 244 15.14 5.98 1.07
C SER A 244 16.48 6.72 1.00
N ALA A 245 16.81 7.23 -0.19
CA ALA A 245 17.96 8.11 -0.38
C ALA A 245 17.82 9.47 0.33
N ALA A 246 16.60 9.82 0.78
CA ALA A 246 16.34 11.09 1.46
C ALA A 246 16.65 11.08 2.96
N LEU A 247 16.76 9.92 3.60
CA LEU A 247 16.91 9.79 5.03
C LEU A 247 18.36 9.47 5.41
N ASP A 248 18.93 10.26 6.29
CA ASP A 248 20.11 9.87 7.05
C ASP A 248 19.73 8.97 8.23
N ASP A 249 20.69 8.34 8.88
CA ASP A 249 20.45 7.41 9.98
C ASP A 249 19.72 8.04 11.17
N LYS A 250 19.97 9.33 11.43
CA LYS A 250 19.32 10.07 12.52
C LYS A 250 17.84 10.29 12.24
N LEU A 251 17.51 10.76 11.04
CA LEU A 251 16.12 11.00 10.64
C LEU A 251 15.36 9.68 10.53
N ARG A 252 15.98 8.63 9.97
CA ARG A 252 15.43 7.26 9.92
C ARG A 252 15.08 6.75 11.31
N ALA A 253 16.01 6.86 12.27
CA ALA A 253 15.75 6.46 13.65
C ALA A 253 14.59 7.25 14.27
N GLN A 254 14.59 8.58 14.10
CA GLN A 254 13.52 9.45 14.62
C GLN A 254 12.14 9.10 14.04
N MET A 255 12.05 8.93 12.72
CA MET A 255 10.80 8.56 12.05
C MET A 255 10.33 7.16 12.45
N GLY A 256 11.26 6.20 12.57
CA GLY A 256 10.97 4.84 13.04
C GLY A 256 10.40 4.81 14.46
N GLU A 257 10.97 5.59 15.39
CA GLU A 257 10.43 5.73 16.75
C GLU A 257 9.01 6.33 16.76
N VAL A 258 8.76 7.31 15.88
CA VAL A 258 7.44 7.92 15.72
C VAL A 258 6.44 6.89 15.14
N ALA A 259 6.86 6.08 14.17
CA ALA A 259 6.03 5.03 13.58
C ALA A 259 5.68 3.94 14.62
N VAL A 260 6.64 3.51 15.44
CA VAL A 260 6.39 2.59 16.57
C VAL A 260 5.40 3.20 17.57
N ARG A 261 5.55 4.48 17.90
CA ARG A 261 4.64 5.19 18.81
C ARG A 261 3.22 5.29 18.24
N ALA A 262 3.09 5.56 16.93
CA ALA A 262 1.80 5.56 16.22
C ALA A 262 1.11 4.20 16.28
N ALA A 263 1.82 3.12 15.98
CA ALA A 263 1.28 1.76 16.02
C ALA A 263 0.87 1.35 17.45
N LYS A 264 1.64 1.70 18.47
CA LYS A 264 1.27 1.48 19.88
C LYS A 264 0.00 2.23 20.26
N ALA A 265 -0.13 3.50 19.85
CA ALA A 265 -1.34 4.30 20.12
C ALA A 265 -2.58 3.75 19.41
N ALA A 266 -2.40 3.10 18.28
CA ALA A 266 -3.45 2.38 17.56
C ALA A 266 -3.81 1.03 18.20
N ASN A 267 -3.07 0.52 19.18
CA ASN A 267 -3.13 -0.86 19.66
C ASN A 267 -3.02 -1.86 18.50
N TYR A 268 -2.04 -1.61 17.62
CA TYR A 268 -1.88 -2.37 16.39
C TYR A 268 -1.34 -3.76 16.65
N GLU A 269 -1.80 -4.72 15.84
CA GLU A 269 -1.33 -6.10 15.78
C GLU A 269 -1.16 -6.50 14.31
N SER A 270 -0.20 -7.38 13.99
CA SER A 270 0.16 -7.84 12.65
C SER A 270 1.19 -6.94 11.93
N ALA A 271 1.37 -7.14 10.63
CA ALA A 271 2.14 -6.26 9.75
C ALA A 271 1.28 -5.08 9.32
N GLY A 272 1.80 -3.87 9.45
CA GLY A 272 1.14 -2.64 9.03
C GLY A 272 2.15 -1.58 8.62
N THR A 273 1.67 -0.47 8.10
CA THR A 273 2.53 0.59 7.58
C THR A 273 2.05 1.96 8.05
N ILE A 274 2.97 2.79 8.51
CA ILE A 274 2.73 4.20 8.82
C ILE A 274 3.29 5.05 7.70
N GLU A 275 2.43 5.76 7.01
CA GLU A 275 2.79 6.62 5.89
C GLU A 275 3.00 8.07 6.34
N PHE A 276 4.04 8.71 5.82
CA PHE A 276 4.41 10.09 6.09
C PHE A 276 4.66 10.88 4.80
N LEU A 277 4.33 12.16 4.85
CA LEU A 277 4.85 13.15 3.91
C LEU A 277 6.13 13.76 4.52
N LEU A 278 7.23 13.72 3.77
CA LEU A 278 8.50 14.36 4.13
C LEU A 278 8.69 15.59 3.25
N ASP A 279 8.79 16.78 3.88
CA ASP A 279 9.01 18.03 3.17
C ASP A 279 10.51 18.28 2.82
N LYS A 280 10.77 19.31 2.03
CA LYS A 280 12.13 19.74 1.63
C LYS A 280 13.01 20.17 2.81
N ASN A 281 12.43 20.51 3.96
CA ASN A 281 13.13 20.89 5.19
C ASN A 281 13.33 19.70 6.14
N LYS A 282 13.10 18.46 5.67
CA LYS A 282 13.17 17.24 6.47
C LYS A 282 12.18 17.18 7.65
N LYS A 283 11.08 17.95 7.60
CA LYS A 283 9.94 17.78 8.48
C LYS A 283 9.02 16.74 7.89
N PHE A 284 8.50 15.87 8.74
CA PHE A 284 7.61 14.79 8.31
C PHE A 284 6.28 14.84 9.05
N TYR A 285 5.23 14.39 8.38
CA TYR A 285 3.87 14.47 8.86
C TYR A 285 3.14 13.17 8.55
N PHE A 286 2.45 12.62 9.54
CA PHE A 286 1.59 11.45 9.38
C PHE A 286 0.53 11.72 8.31
N MET A 287 0.38 10.79 7.40
CA MET A 287 -0.64 10.80 6.37
C MET A 287 -1.74 9.80 6.68
N GLU A 288 -1.40 8.52 6.80
CA GLU A 288 -2.33 7.45 7.13
C GLU A 288 -1.61 6.21 7.69
N MET A 289 -2.40 5.28 8.20
CA MET A 289 -1.95 3.95 8.58
C MET A 289 -2.66 2.91 7.73
N ASN A 290 -1.89 2.10 7.01
CA ASN A 290 -2.43 0.94 6.30
C ASN A 290 -2.43 -0.27 7.24
N THR A 291 -3.62 -0.80 7.51
CA THR A 291 -3.85 -1.86 8.49
C THR A 291 -3.76 -3.26 7.86
N ARG A 292 -2.80 -3.45 6.98
CA ARG A 292 -2.56 -4.65 6.18
C ARG A 292 -1.12 -4.73 5.68
N ILE A 293 -0.77 -5.83 5.04
CA ILE A 293 0.45 -5.90 4.24
C ILE A 293 0.33 -4.96 3.01
N GLN A 294 1.42 -4.34 2.60
CA GLN A 294 1.49 -3.49 1.42
C GLN A 294 1.96 -4.28 0.19
N VAL A 295 1.65 -3.77 -1.02
CA VAL A 295 2.15 -4.34 -2.29
C VAL A 295 3.67 -4.41 -2.28
N GLU A 296 4.30 -3.33 -1.84
CA GLU A 296 5.73 -3.06 -1.82
C GLU A 296 6.49 -3.68 -0.62
N HIS A 297 5.86 -4.59 0.13
CA HIS A 297 6.53 -5.29 1.24
C HIS A 297 7.83 -6.02 0.83
N PRO A 298 7.98 -6.50 -0.42
CA PRO A 298 9.18 -7.21 -0.83
C PRO A 298 10.47 -6.42 -0.69
N VAL A 299 10.48 -5.10 -0.91
CA VAL A 299 11.72 -4.32 -0.74
C VAL A 299 12.19 -4.30 0.72
N THR A 300 11.26 -4.26 1.68
CA THR A 300 11.60 -4.40 3.10
C THR A 300 12.13 -5.79 3.42
N GLU A 301 11.49 -6.85 2.89
CA GLU A 301 11.96 -8.22 3.07
C GLU A 301 13.39 -8.42 2.53
N MET A 302 13.70 -7.84 1.36
CA MET A 302 15.02 -7.96 0.75
C MET A 302 16.13 -7.29 1.56
N VAL A 303 15.86 -6.15 2.20
CA VAL A 303 16.88 -5.40 2.96
C VAL A 303 16.99 -5.84 4.42
N THR A 304 15.95 -6.49 4.98
CA THR A 304 15.94 -6.96 6.38
C THR A 304 16.17 -8.46 6.52
N GLY A 305 15.88 -9.23 5.47
CA GLY A 305 15.91 -10.70 5.51
C GLY A 305 14.71 -11.33 6.22
N LEU A 306 13.67 -10.56 6.59
CA LEU A 306 12.47 -11.05 7.27
C LEU A 306 11.37 -11.36 6.26
N ASP A 307 10.65 -12.48 6.46
CA ASP A 307 9.47 -12.85 5.67
C ASP A 307 8.21 -12.31 6.36
N LEU A 308 7.69 -11.19 5.86
CA LEU A 308 6.55 -10.49 6.47
C LEU A 308 5.25 -11.30 6.44
N ILE A 309 5.05 -12.13 5.44
CA ILE A 309 3.86 -13.00 5.36
C ILE A 309 3.92 -14.08 6.42
N LYS A 310 5.09 -14.69 6.65
CA LYS A 310 5.28 -15.67 7.72
C LYS A 310 5.12 -15.00 9.09
N GLU A 311 5.68 -13.82 9.31
CA GLU A 311 5.51 -13.06 10.54
C GLU A 311 4.02 -12.77 10.82
N GLN A 312 3.23 -12.40 9.82
CA GLN A 312 1.78 -12.23 9.97
C GLN A 312 1.10 -13.52 10.45
N ILE A 313 1.48 -14.66 9.88
CA ILE A 313 0.94 -15.97 10.26
C ILE A 313 1.34 -16.34 11.70
N PHE A 314 2.61 -16.13 12.10
CA PHE A 314 3.09 -16.40 13.47
C PHE A 314 2.35 -15.53 14.50
N ILE A 315 2.24 -14.23 14.24
CA ILE A 315 1.54 -13.29 15.12
C ILE A 315 0.07 -13.71 15.28
N ALA A 316 -0.61 -14.00 14.17
CA ALA A 316 -2.01 -14.41 14.18
C ALA A 316 -2.22 -15.76 14.90
N ALA A 317 -1.24 -16.68 14.84
CA ALA A 317 -1.23 -17.93 15.62
C ALA A 317 -0.97 -17.71 17.11
N GLY A 318 -0.74 -16.47 17.53
CA GLY A 318 -0.54 -16.09 18.94
C GLY A 318 0.89 -16.15 19.43
N GLU A 319 1.85 -16.25 18.53
CA GLU A 319 3.26 -16.20 18.87
C GLU A 319 3.69 -14.77 19.23
N LYS A 320 4.70 -14.65 20.07
CA LYS A 320 5.34 -13.37 20.35
C LYS A 320 6.34 -13.04 19.25
N LEU A 321 6.51 -11.76 18.95
CA LEU A 321 7.59 -11.32 18.11
C LEU A 321 8.93 -11.85 18.63
N GLN A 322 9.66 -12.56 17.76
CA GLN A 322 10.98 -13.09 18.09
C GLN A 322 12.06 -12.01 17.99
N TRP A 323 11.78 -10.94 17.28
CA TRP A 323 12.70 -9.84 16.98
C TRP A 323 12.50 -8.68 17.95
N LYS A 324 13.62 -8.05 18.35
CA LYS A 324 13.63 -6.77 19.06
C LYS A 324 14.11 -5.69 18.09
N GLN A 325 13.81 -4.42 18.36
CA GLN A 325 14.25 -3.31 17.49
C GLN A 325 15.77 -3.32 17.20
N LYS A 326 16.58 -3.70 18.17
CA LYS A 326 18.05 -3.79 18.02
C LYS A 326 18.52 -4.90 17.07
N ASP A 327 17.67 -5.88 16.77
CA ASP A 327 18.00 -7.01 15.92
C ASP A 327 17.68 -6.72 14.43
N ILE A 328 17.02 -5.59 14.18
CA ILE A 328 16.65 -5.16 12.84
C ILE A 328 17.79 -4.36 12.23
N HIS A 329 18.33 -4.88 11.14
CA HIS A 329 19.40 -4.25 10.37
C HIS A 329 18.98 -4.13 8.91
N ILE A 330 19.07 -2.93 8.38
CA ILE A 330 18.87 -2.68 6.94
C ILE A 330 20.22 -2.87 6.26
N THR A 331 20.29 -3.78 5.32
CA THR A 331 21.51 -4.07 4.55
C THR A 331 21.24 -3.93 3.07
N GLY A 332 22.18 -3.31 2.34
CA GLY A 332 22.05 -3.10 0.91
C GLY A 332 20.91 -2.16 0.53
N HIS A 333 20.38 -2.35 -0.68
CA HIS A 333 19.32 -1.54 -1.25
C HIS A 333 18.44 -2.40 -2.16
N ALA A 334 17.12 -2.24 -2.07
CA ALA A 334 16.16 -2.93 -2.90
C ALA A 334 15.28 -1.92 -3.66
N ILE A 335 14.92 -2.28 -4.89
CA ILE A 335 13.99 -1.51 -5.74
C ILE A 335 12.93 -2.48 -6.25
N GLU A 336 11.68 -2.06 -6.23
CA GLU A 336 10.53 -2.75 -6.83
C GLU A 336 9.97 -1.90 -7.96
N CYS A 337 9.66 -2.52 -9.11
CA CYS A 337 8.89 -1.94 -10.19
C CYS A 337 7.60 -2.74 -10.37
N ARG A 338 6.45 -2.05 -10.37
CA ARG A 338 5.16 -2.68 -10.65
C ARG A 338 4.94 -2.80 -12.14
N LEU A 339 4.78 -4.03 -12.61
CA LEU A 339 4.46 -4.32 -14.01
C LEU A 339 2.94 -4.45 -14.16
N ASN A 340 2.35 -3.53 -14.93
CA ASN A 340 0.92 -3.45 -15.16
C ASN A 340 0.58 -3.73 -16.63
N ALA A 341 -0.50 -4.46 -16.88
CA ALA A 341 -1.10 -4.60 -18.20
C ALA A 341 -1.87 -3.32 -18.57
N GLU A 342 -1.12 -2.28 -18.93
CA GLU A 342 -1.60 -0.93 -19.23
C GLU A 342 -0.82 -0.34 -20.40
N ASN A 343 -1.47 0.57 -21.15
CA ASN A 343 -0.83 1.29 -22.25
C ASN A 343 -0.52 2.74 -21.85
N PRO A 344 0.75 3.08 -21.54
CA PRO A 344 1.14 4.44 -21.21
C PRO A 344 0.81 5.47 -22.29
N ALA A 345 0.98 5.11 -23.58
CA ALA A 345 0.66 5.99 -24.71
C ALA A 345 -0.85 6.30 -24.85
N LYS A 346 -1.72 5.52 -24.17
CA LYS A 346 -3.17 5.72 -24.12
C LYS A 346 -3.62 6.06 -22.68
N ASN A 347 -2.87 6.93 -22.02
CA ASN A 347 -3.18 7.39 -20.67
C ASN A 347 -3.36 6.23 -19.66
N PHE A 348 -2.50 5.20 -19.75
CA PHE A 348 -2.52 4.01 -18.89
C PHE A 348 -3.85 3.23 -18.92
N MET A 349 -4.48 3.21 -20.09
CA MET A 349 -5.68 2.38 -20.28
C MET A 349 -5.33 0.91 -20.05
N PRO A 350 -6.11 0.17 -19.21
CA PRO A 350 -5.92 -1.26 -19.02
C PRO A 350 -5.94 -2.05 -20.32
N CYS A 351 -5.05 -3.01 -20.44
CA CYS A 351 -4.87 -3.87 -21.62
C CYS A 351 -4.99 -5.36 -21.22
N PRO A 352 -6.19 -5.81 -20.81
CA PRO A 352 -6.42 -7.24 -20.56
C PRO A 352 -6.25 -8.04 -21.86
N GLY A 353 -5.87 -9.31 -21.74
CA GLY A 353 -5.66 -10.14 -22.92
C GLY A 353 -4.88 -11.41 -22.61
N LYS A 354 -4.65 -12.20 -23.64
CA LYS A 354 -3.88 -13.44 -23.55
C LYS A 354 -2.39 -13.15 -23.69
N ILE A 355 -1.60 -13.73 -22.82
CA ILE A 355 -0.13 -13.70 -22.89
C ILE A 355 0.29 -14.84 -23.83
N ASP A 356 0.80 -14.50 -25.01
CA ASP A 356 1.25 -15.48 -26.00
C ASP A 356 2.65 -16.01 -25.68
N TYR A 357 3.51 -15.13 -25.17
CA TYR A 357 4.85 -15.48 -24.72
C TYR A 357 5.22 -14.69 -23.46
N LEU A 358 5.94 -15.33 -22.55
CA LEU A 358 6.44 -14.71 -21.31
C LEU A 358 7.86 -15.19 -21.01
N HIS A 359 8.78 -14.25 -20.88
CA HIS A 359 10.07 -14.46 -20.23
C HIS A 359 10.22 -13.46 -19.09
N LEU A 360 10.51 -13.93 -17.89
CA LEU A 360 10.77 -13.12 -16.71
C LEU A 360 12.23 -13.22 -16.31
N PRO A 361 12.86 -12.13 -15.83
CA PRO A 361 14.26 -12.08 -15.49
C PRO A 361 14.59 -12.95 -14.28
N GLY A 362 15.84 -13.32 -14.15
CA GLY A 362 16.36 -14.10 -13.06
C GLY A 362 17.76 -13.66 -12.63
N GLY A 363 18.38 -14.47 -11.78
CA GLY A 363 19.76 -14.27 -11.33
C GLY A 363 19.88 -13.79 -9.89
N ASN A 364 21.13 -13.56 -9.45
CA ASN A 364 21.41 -13.22 -8.06
C ASN A 364 20.83 -11.85 -7.65
N GLY A 365 19.93 -11.89 -6.66
CA GLY A 365 19.26 -10.68 -6.14
C GLY A 365 18.18 -10.14 -7.08
N VAL A 366 17.59 -10.99 -7.94
CA VAL A 366 16.36 -10.72 -8.67
C VAL A 366 15.26 -11.61 -8.11
N ARG A 367 14.15 -10.99 -7.72
CA ARG A 367 12.93 -11.66 -7.23
C ARG A 367 11.75 -11.21 -8.07
N ILE A 368 10.91 -12.17 -8.44
CA ILE A 368 9.66 -11.91 -9.18
C ILE A 368 8.49 -12.40 -8.35
N ASP A 369 7.59 -11.49 -7.98
CA ASP A 369 6.30 -11.81 -7.41
C ASP A 369 5.24 -11.64 -8.50
N SER A 370 4.70 -12.75 -8.98
CA SER A 370 3.81 -12.79 -10.15
C SER A 370 2.84 -13.96 -10.09
N ALA A 371 1.73 -13.83 -10.83
CA ALA A 371 0.75 -14.89 -11.04
C ALA A 371 0.47 -15.16 -12.53
N ILE A 372 1.30 -14.59 -13.43
CA ILE A 372 1.15 -14.80 -14.89
C ILE A 372 2.05 -15.91 -15.41
N TYR A 373 1.65 -16.49 -16.54
CA TYR A 373 2.40 -17.50 -17.27
C TYR A 373 2.03 -17.48 -18.76
N THR A 374 2.83 -18.08 -19.62
CA THR A 374 2.53 -18.18 -21.05
C THR A 374 1.21 -18.92 -21.29
N GLY A 375 0.29 -18.29 -22.03
CA GLY A 375 -1.07 -18.79 -22.28
C GLY A 375 -2.14 -18.29 -21.30
N TYR A 376 -1.74 -17.63 -20.20
CA TYR A 376 -2.69 -17.04 -19.25
C TYR A 376 -3.44 -15.86 -19.88
N THR A 377 -4.75 -15.77 -19.62
CA THR A 377 -5.56 -14.64 -20.04
C THR A 377 -5.85 -13.74 -18.85
N ILE A 378 -5.35 -12.50 -18.90
CA ILE A 378 -5.59 -11.48 -17.88
C ILE A 378 -7.05 -11.04 -17.97
N PRO A 379 -7.86 -11.24 -16.91
CA PRO A 379 -9.26 -10.83 -16.93
C PRO A 379 -9.41 -9.32 -16.77
N PRO A 380 -10.42 -8.69 -17.43
CA PRO A 380 -10.65 -7.25 -17.37
C PRO A 380 -11.34 -6.79 -16.06
N ASN A 381 -11.64 -7.71 -15.15
CA ASN A 381 -12.49 -7.46 -13.98
C ASN A 381 -11.72 -6.94 -12.76
N TYR A 382 -10.39 -6.97 -12.79
CA TYR A 382 -9.54 -6.73 -11.62
C TYR A 382 -8.42 -5.73 -11.95
N ASP A 383 -7.61 -5.41 -10.94
CA ASP A 383 -6.45 -4.54 -11.10
C ASP A 383 -5.51 -5.03 -12.21
N SER A 384 -4.88 -4.08 -12.89
CA SER A 384 -4.00 -4.31 -14.03
C SER A 384 -2.61 -4.82 -13.66
N MET A 385 -2.22 -4.79 -12.38
CA MET A 385 -0.90 -5.26 -11.94
C MET A 385 -0.76 -6.77 -12.13
N ILE A 386 0.25 -7.18 -12.89
CA ILE A 386 0.48 -8.59 -13.29
C ILE A 386 1.74 -9.18 -12.67
N ALA A 387 2.71 -8.34 -12.32
CA ALA A 387 3.93 -8.77 -11.66
C ALA A 387 4.58 -7.60 -10.90
N LYS A 388 5.45 -7.96 -9.96
CA LYS A 388 6.42 -7.07 -9.34
C LYS A 388 7.81 -7.61 -9.68
N ILE A 389 8.68 -6.73 -10.17
CA ILE A 389 10.08 -7.03 -10.39
C ILE A 389 10.84 -6.37 -9.26
N ILE A 390 11.50 -7.17 -8.43
CA ILE A 390 12.22 -6.70 -7.26
C ILE A 390 13.69 -7.06 -7.42
N VAL A 391 14.57 -6.11 -7.16
CA VAL A 391 16.01 -6.34 -7.19
C VAL A 391 16.67 -5.92 -5.88
N TYR A 392 17.78 -6.57 -5.57
CA TYR A 392 18.62 -6.27 -4.41
C TYR A 392 20.06 -6.06 -4.84
N GLY A 393 20.67 -4.98 -4.38
CA GLY A 393 22.07 -4.64 -4.56
C GLY A 393 22.76 -4.31 -3.23
N LYS A 394 24.09 -4.33 -3.19
CA LYS A 394 24.85 -3.92 -2.01
C LYS A 394 24.68 -2.43 -1.69
N ASP A 395 24.33 -1.63 -2.68
CA ASP A 395 24.08 -0.20 -2.62
C ASP A 395 23.02 0.20 -3.68
N ARG A 396 22.55 1.44 -3.64
CA ARG A 396 21.52 1.96 -4.53
C ARG A 396 21.90 1.89 -6.00
N GLN A 397 23.15 2.26 -6.34
CA GLN A 397 23.61 2.22 -7.74
C GLN A 397 23.61 0.78 -8.28
N THR A 398 24.08 -0.18 -7.50
CA THR A 398 24.05 -1.59 -7.87
C THR A 398 22.61 -2.09 -8.07
N ALA A 399 21.67 -1.64 -7.23
CA ALA A 399 20.25 -1.97 -7.40
C ALA A 399 19.65 -1.36 -8.67
N ILE A 400 19.96 -0.09 -8.98
CA ILE A 400 19.53 0.59 -10.22
C ILE A 400 20.06 -0.16 -11.46
N ASP A 401 21.36 -0.48 -11.49
CA ASP A 401 21.97 -1.19 -12.62
C ASP A 401 21.33 -2.58 -12.83
N LYS A 402 21.02 -3.26 -11.73
CA LYS A 402 20.35 -4.55 -11.75
C LYS A 402 18.90 -4.43 -12.20
N MET A 403 18.15 -3.40 -11.75
CA MET A 403 16.77 -3.17 -12.19
C MET A 403 16.72 -2.85 -13.69
N ARG A 404 17.63 -2.02 -14.17
CA ARG A 404 17.76 -1.74 -15.60
C ARG A 404 18.00 -3.03 -16.42
N SER A 405 18.89 -3.91 -15.93
CA SER A 405 19.15 -5.21 -16.58
C SER A 405 17.92 -6.12 -16.53
N ALA A 406 17.26 -6.20 -15.37
CA ALA A 406 16.08 -7.05 -15.21
C ALA A 406 14.90 -6.58 -16.08
N LEU A 407 14.61 -5.27 -16.13
CA LEU A 407 13.56 -4.72 -17.01
C LEU A 407 13.89 -4.96 -18.48
N GLY A 408 15.16 -4.83 -18.89
CA GLY A 408 15.60 -5.09 -20.27
C GLY A 408 15.54 -6.57 -20.68
N GLU A 409 15.49 -7.50 -19.70
CA GLU A 409 15.38 -8.94 -19.95
C GLU A 409 13.92 -9.41 -20.07
N VAL A 410 12.95 -8.67 -19.50
CA VAL A 410 11.52 -9.02 -19.57
C VAL A 410 11.06 -9.04 -21.04
N ASN A 411 10.42 -10.12 -21.43
CA ASN A 411 9.74 -10.19 -22.74
C ASN A 411 8.32 -10.74 -22.54
N ILE A 412 7.32 -9.95 -22.97
CA ILE A 412 5.90 -10.28 -22.88
C ILE A 412 5.23 -9.94 -24.21
N ASP A 413 4.69 -10.97 -24.87
CA ASP A 413 3.93 -10.82 -26.11
C ASP A 413 2.44 -11.11 -25.88
N GLY A 414 1.59 -10.52 -26.70
CA GLY A 414 0.12 -10.68 -26.67
C GLY A 414 -0.63 -9.56 -25.94
N ILE A 415 0.05 -8.81 -25.05
CA ILE A 415 -0.53 -7.69 -24.29
C ILE A 415 0.40 -6.47 -24.32
N THR A 416 -0.16 -5.29 -24.03
CA THR A 416 0.65 -4.08 -23.77
C THR A 416 0.84 -3.90 -22.26
N THR A 417 2.04 -3.51 -21.85
CA THR A 417 2.40 -3.25 -20.45
C THR A 417 3.08 -1.90 -20.29
N ASN A 418 3.29 -1.47 -19.06
CA ASN A 418 4.06 -0.28 -18.72
C ASN A 418 5.59 -0.54 -18.62
N LEU A 419 6.10 -1.64 -19.17
CA LEU A 419 7.49 -2.08 -19.03
C LEU A 419 8.50 -1.01 -19.47
N ASP A 420 8.36 -0.48 -20.69
CA ASP A 420 9.26 0.54 -21.23
C ASP A 420 9.21 1.83 -20.39
N TYR A 421 8.03 2.19 -19.91
CA TYR A 421 7.85 3.33 -19.02
C TYR A 421 8.59 3.15 -17.68
N GLN A 422 8.58 1.94 -17.11
CA GLN A 422 9.37 1.62 -15.91
C GLN A 422 10.88 1.71 -16.21
N TYR A 423 11.31 1.23 -17.36
CA TYR A 423 12.71 1.34 -17.80
C TYR A 423 13.16 2.79 -17.91
N ASP A 424 12.32 3.66 -18.51
CA ASP A 424 12.59 5.09 -18.65
C ASP A 424 12.68 5.79 -17.29
N ILE A 425 11.81 5.44 -16.32
CA ILE A 425 11.90 5.94 -14.94
C ILE A 425 13.25 5.58 -14.31
N ILE A 426 13.64 4.31 -14.34
CA ILE A 426 14.86 3.80 -13.70
C ILE A 426 16.13 4.40 -14.34
N THR A 427 16.10 4.69 -15.62
CA THR A 427 17.23 5.29 -16.36
C THR A 427 17.24 6.82 -16.31
N HIS A 428 16.18 7.46 -15.81
CA HIS A 428 16.08 8.91 -15.74
C HIS A 428 17.12 9.52 -14.79
N PRO A 429 17.89 10.56 -15.17
CA PRO A 429 18.97 11.13 -14.35
C PRO A 429 18.51 11.59 -12.96
N VAL A 430 17.28 12.15 -12.85
CA VAL A 430 16.72 12.60 -11.57
C VAL A 430 16.41 11.43 -10.65
N PHE A 431 15.88 10.31 -11.18
CA PHE A 431 15.72 9.08 -10.38
C PHE A 431 17.07 8.56 -9.90
N GLN A 432 18.05 8.47 -10.80
CA GLN A 432 19.41 7.99 -10.47
C GLN A 432 20.09 8.84 -9.40
N SER A 433 19.88 10.15 -9.41
CA SER A 433 20.41 11.05 -8.37
C SER A 433 19.76 10.88 -7.01
N GLY A 434 18.62 10.19 -6.91
CA GLY A 434 17.82 10.05 -5.70
C GLY A 434 17.05 11.30 -5.30
N ASN A 435 17.01 12.31 -6.14
CA ASN A 435 16.31 13.58 -5.85
C ASN A 435 14.89 13.59 -6.39
N ILE A 436 14.09 12.62 -5.94
CA ILE A 436 12.71 12.37 -6.35
C ILE A 436 11.70 12.98 -5.39
N THR A 437 10.52 13.33 -5.89
CA THR A 437 9.35 13.78 -5.12
C THR A 437 8.09 13.16 -5.70
N THR A 438 6.94 13.37 -5.06
CA THR A 438 5.64 12.87 -5.57
C THR A 438 5.22 13.47 -6.90
N SER A 439 5.79 14.61 -7.29
CA SER A 439 5.55 15.28 -8.59
C SER A 439 6.50 14.80 -9.71
N PHE A 440 7.31 13.75 -9.45
CA PHE A 440 8.32 13.30 -10.44
C PHE A 440 7.70 12.94 -11.80
N ILE A 441 6.61 12.19 -11.79
CA ILE A 441 5.94 11.77 -13.05
C ILE A 441 5.36 12.97 -13.77
N GLU A 442 4.68 13.87 -13.08
CA GLU A 442 4.12 15.09 -13.67
C GLU A 442 5.18 16.00 -14.27
N ASN A 443 6.34 16.11 -13.60
CA ASN A 443 7.41 17.02 -14.02
C ASN A 443 8.23 16.49 -15.20
N TYR A 444 8.34 15.17 -15.39
CA TYR A 444 9.29 14.59 -16.34
C TYR A 444 8.65 13.65 -17.37
N PHE A 445 7.39 13.23 -17.20
CA PHE A 445 6.74 12.23 -18.05
C PHE A 445 5.34 12.64 -18.53
N GLU A 446 4.70 13.64 -17.94
CA GLU A 446 3.42 14.25 -18.36
C GLU A 446 3.66 15.74 -18.74
#